data_e9b808472a1bd75f88777a29fd8e647c
#
_entry.id   e9b808472a1bd75f88777a29fd8e647c
#
_cell.length_a   1.000
_cell.length_b   1.000
_cell.length_c   1.000
_cell.angle_alpha   90.00
_cell.angle_beta   90.00
_cell.angle_gamma   90.00
#
_symmetry.space_group_name_H-M   'P 1'
#
loop_
_entity.id
_entity.type
_entity.pdbx_description
1 polymer ?
#
loop_
_entity_poly.entity_id
_entity_poly.type
_entity_poly.pdbx_seq_one_letter_code
_entity_poly.pdbx_strand_id
1 'polypeptide(L)'
;QRVGLARALAIGPQLLLLDEPFGALDPVTRDALARRVRALHDALGLTTLMVTHDMAEALLRADRVVVMAGGRVVADEAPAALLAGSGGAEAQALVAVPRAQAAALAGLAE
;
A
#
# COMPACT_ATOMS: atom_id res chain seq x y z
N GLN A 1 -14.64 9.14 -1.39
CA GLN A 1 -13.18 9.08 -1.56
C GLN A 1 -12.70 9.59 -2.91
N ARG A 2 -13.40 9.23 -3.97
CA ARG A 2 -13.05 9.74 -5.31
C ARG A 2 -13.14 11.26 -5.39
N VAL A 3 -14.17 11.85 -4.76
CA VAL A 3 -14.34 13.29 -4.72
C VAL A 3 -13.19 13.95 -3.92
N GLY A 4 -12.82 13.37 -2.78
CA GLY A 4 -11.72 13.86 -1.97
C GLY A 4 -10.39 13.78 -2.70
N LEU A 5 -10.13 12.69 -3.41
CA LEU A 5 -8.91 12.51 -4.20
C LEU A 5 -8.85 13.52 -5.35
N ALA A 6 -9.94 13.67 -6.09
CA ALA A 6 -10.00 14.63 -7.19
C ALA A 6 -9.78 16.06 -6.71
N ARG A 7 -10.34 16.41 -5.55
CA ARG A 7 -10.17 17.74 -4.95
C ARG A 7 -8.71 17.98 -4.56
N ALA A 8 -8.05 16.98 -3.96
CA ALA A 8 -6.65 17.09 -3.59
C ALA A 8 -5.75 17.31 -4.82
N LEU A 9 -6.03 16.60 -5.91
CA LEU A 9 -5.29 16.75 -7.16
C LEU A 9 -5.55 18.09 -7.84
N ALA A 10 -6.78 18.61 -7.72
CA ALA A 10 -7.15 19.88 -8.36
C ALA A 10 -6.38 21.08 -7.82
N ILE A 11 -5.94 21.04 -6.56
CA ILE A 11 -5.12 22.10 -5.99
C ILE A 11 -3.62 21.95 -6.28
N GLY A 12 -3.25 20.89 -7.04
CA GLY A 12 -1.89 20.69 -7.50
C GLY A 12 -0.87 20.40 -6.41
N PRO A 13 -1.12 19.46 -5.48
CA PRO A 13 -0.20 19.21 -4.39
C PRO A 13 1.09 18.57 -4.88
N GLN A 14 2.20 18.91 -4.22
CA GLN A 14 3.45 18.17 -4.39
C GLN A 14 3.48 16.95 -3.46
N LEU A 15 2.79 17.03 -2.35
CA LEU A 15 2.64 15.96 -1.38
C LEU A 15 1.17 15.56 -1.31
N LEU A 16 0.88 14.29 -1.57
CA LEU A 16 -0.46 13.74 -1.49
C LEU A 16 -0.54 12.81 -0.28
N LEU A 17 -1.46 13.12 0.64
CA LEU A 17 -1.69 12.31 1.84
C LEU A 17 -3.01 11.57 1.69
N LEU A 18 -2.98 10.24 1.80
CA LEU A 18 -4.15 9.38 1.66
C LEU A 18 -4.26 8.49 2.89
N ASP A 19 -5.41 8.55 3.56
CA ASP A 19 -5.69 7.72 4.74
C ASP A 19 -6.76 6.71 4.39
N GLU A 20 -6.38 5.43 4.31
CA GLU A 20 -7.26 4.31 3.96
C GLU A 20 -8.10 4.61 2.70
N PRO A 21 -7.48 5.06 1.60
CA PRO A 21 -8.24 5.63 0.49
C PRO A 21 -9.10 4.61 -0.26
N PHE A 22 -8.80 3.31 -0.13
CA PHE A 22 -9.48 2.25 -0.87
C PHE A 22 -10.30 1.32 0.02
N GLY A 23 -10.38 1.60 1.31
CA GLY A 23 -10.93 0.67 2.30
C GLY A 23 -12.40 0.30 2.10
N ALA A 24 -13.21 1.22 1.60
CA ALA A 24 -14.65 1.02 1.43
C ALA A 24 -15.05 0.49 0.04
N LEU A 25 -14.09 0.24 -0.83
CA LEU A 25 -14.35 -0.15 -2.21
C LEU A 25 -14.31 -1.66 -2.40
N ASP A 26 -15.07 -2.15 -3.36
CA ASP A 26 -14.98 -3.55 -3.80
C ASP A 26 -13.62 -3.81 -4.46
N PRO A 27 -13.20 -5.09 -4.58
CA PRO A 27 -11.85 -5.40 -5.06
C PRO A 27 -11.54 -4.89 -6.47
N VAL A 28 -12.50 -4.93 -7.39
CA VAL A 28 -12.30 -4.49 -8.77
C VAL A 28 -12.11 -2.98 -8.83
N THR A 29 -12.99 -2.25 -8.16
CA THR A 29 -12.92 -0.78 -8.09
C THR A 29 -11.66 -0.33 -7.36
N ARG A 30 -11.31 -1.02 -6.28
CA ARG A 30 -10.10 -0.74 -5.51
C ARG A 30 -8.86 -0.86 -6.37
N ASP A 31 -8.72 -1.95 -7.11
CA ASP A 31 -7.56 -2.17 -7.98
C ASP A 31 -7.49 -1.10 -9.08
N ALA A 32 -8.60 -0.79 -9.72
CA ALA A 32 -8.66 0.23 -10.76
C ALA A 32 -8.24 1.60 -10.24
N LEU A 33 -8.76 1.99 -9.07
CA LEU A 33 -8.43 3.29 -8.48
C LEU A 33 -6.97 3.34 -8.02
N ALA A 34 -6.46 2.26 -7.44
CA ALA A 34 -5.06 2.19 -7.03
C ALA A 34 -4.11 2.37 -8.21
N ARG A 35 -4.42 1.77 -9.36
CA ARG A 35 -3.65 1.92 -10.58
C ARG A 35 -3.67 3.37 -11.09
N ARG A 36 -4.83 4.03 -11.01
CA ARG A 36 -4.96 5.44 -11.39
C ARG A 36 -4.15 6.36 -10.49
N VAL A 37 -4.19 6.12 -9.18
CA VAL A 37 -3.39 6.89 -8.21
C VAL A 37 -1.90 6.73 -8.53
N ARG A 38 -1.45 5.50 -8.80
CA ARG A 38 -0.06 5.25 -9.16
C ARG A 38 0.33 5.97 -10.45
N ALA A 39 -0.54 5.92 -11.46
CA ALA A 39 -0.28 6.59 -12.73
C ALA A 39 -0.15 8.11 -12.56
N LEU A 40 -1.02 8.71 -11.74
CA LEU A 40 -0.94 10.13 -11.44
C LEU A 40 0.31 10.49 -10.64
N HIS A 41 0.66 9.67 -9.66
CA HIS A 41 1.88 9.82 -8.88
C HIS A 41 3.10 9.88 -9.80
N ASP A 42 3.19 8.93 -10.74
CA ASP A 42 4.32 8.85 -11.67
C ASP A 42 4.31 10.02 -12.66
N ALA A 43 3.15 10.34 -13.21
CA ALA A 43 3.02 11.39 -14.24
C ALA A 43 3.29 12.79 -13.69
N LEU A 44 2.87 13.06 -12.45
CA LEU A 44 2.99 14.38 -11.83
C LEU A 44 4.22 14.53 -10.93
N GLY A 45 4.98 13.45 -10.74
CA GLY A 45 6.15 13.47 -9.85
C GLY A 45 5.79 13.76 -8.41
N LEU A 46 4.65 13.23 -7.94
CA LEU A 46 4.18 13.47 -6.58
C LEU A 46 4.97 12.67 -5.57
N THR A 47 5.03 13.19 -4.33
CA THR A 47 5.36 12.39 -3.16
C THR A 47 4.03 11.97 -2.53
N THR A 48 3.79 10.68 -2.41
CA THR A 48 2.52 10.16 -1.88
C THR A 48 2.77 9.37 -0.60
N LEU A 49 2.06 9.73 0.46
CA LEU A 49 2.04 8.98 1.70
C LEU A 49 0.65 8.39 1.88
N MET A 50 0.58 7.06 1.94
CA MET A 50 -0.67 6.33 2.08
C MET A 50 -0.66 5.55 3.39
N VAL A 51 -1.71 5.70 4.18
CA VAL A 51 -1.91 4.92 5.39
C VAL A 51 -2.87 3.77 5.08
N THR A 52 -2.48 2.56 5.41
CA THR A 52 -3.31 1.38 5.20
C THR A 52 -3.05 0.32 6.26
N HIS A 53 -4.07 -0.49 6.57
CA HIS A 53 -3.93 -1.68 7.41
C HIS A 53 -3.65 -2.94 6.57
N ASP A 54 -3.71 -2.83 5.26
CA ASP A 54 -3.55 -3.96 4.35
C ASP A 54 -2.11 -4.07 3.88
N MET A 55 -1.38 -5.06 4.38
CA MET A 55 0.02 -5.27 4.02
C MET A 55 0.18 -5.63 2.53
N ALA A 56 -0.77 -6.39 1.95
CA ALA A 56 -0.72 -6.70 0.52
C ALA A 56 -0.81 -5.42 -0.31
N GLU A 57 -1.68 -4.51 0.07
CA GLU A 57 -1.81 -3.19 -0.57
C GLU A 57 -0.49 -2.43 -0.52
N ALA A 58 0.12 -2.36 0.66
CA ALA A 58 1.40 -1.68 0.85
C ALA A 58 2.50 -2.29 -0.03
N LEU A 59 2.62 -3.61 -0.02
CA LEU A 59 3.66 -4.31 -0.79
C LEU A 59 3.47 -4.14 -2.30
N LEU A 60 2.22 -4.14 -2.76
CA LEU A 60 1.92 -4.05 -4.19
C LEU A 60 2.04 -2.63 -4.75
N ARG A 61 1.76 -1.62 -3.92
CA ARG A 61 1.57 -0.25 -4.42
C ARG A 61 2.70 0.71 -4.06
N ALA A 62 3.43 0.46 -2.98
CA ALA A 62 4.40 1.40 -2.45
C ALA A 62 5.80 1.15 -3.00
N ASP A 63 6.57 2.22 -3.10
CA ASP A 63 8.02 2.13 -3.34
C ASP A 63 8.75 1.85 -2.02
N ARG A 64 8.17 2.27 -0.91
CA ARG A 64 8.73 2.10 0.42
C ARG A 64 7.61 1.90 1.43
N VAL A 65 7.80 0.98 2.35
CA VAL A 65 6.81 0.63 3.37
C VAL A 65 7.37 0.96 4.74
N VAL A 66 6.61 1.78 5.49
CA VAL A 66 6.91 2.09 6.89
C VAL A 66 5.93 1.31 7.74
N VAL A 67 6.44 0.43 8.59
CA VAL A 67 5.62 -0.37 9.50
C VAL A 67 5.66 0.26 10.87
N MET A 68 4.47 0.45 11.46
CA MET A 68 4.34 1.03 12.80
C MET A 68 3.71 0.02 13.74
N ALA A 69 4.20 0.00 14.97
CA ALA A 69 3.64 -0.81 16.04
C ALA A 69 3.85 -0.08 17.36
N GLY A 70 2.82 -0.04 18.20
CA GLY A 70 2.89 0.62 19.51
C GLY A 70 3.27 2.10 19.41
N GLY A 71 2.81 2.79 18.38
CA GLY A 71 3.10 4.22 18.17
C GLY A 71 4.51 4.51 17.69
N ARG A 72 5.27 3.50 17.28
CA ARG A 72 6.66 3.63 16.84
C ARG A 72 6.86 3.04 15.46
N VAL A 73 7.83 3.57 14.73
CA VAL A 73 8.29 2.96 13.48
C VAL A 73 9.17 1.75 13.83
N VAL A 74 8.75 0.57 13.38
CA VAL A 74 9.50 -0.67 13.62
C VAL A 74 10.21 -1.16 12.36
N ALA A 75 9.83 -0.68 11.18
CA ALA A 75 10.51 -1.01 9.93
C ALA A 75 10.30 0.13 8.92
N ASP A 76 11.26 0.31 8.05
CA ASP A 76 11.21 1.25 6.93
C ASP A 76 12.03 0.64 5.80
N GLU A 77 11.36 -0.08 4.91
CA GLU A 77 12.00 -0.95 3.92
C GLU A 77 11.31 -0.87 2.57
N ALA A 78 12.04 -1.16 1.50
CA ALA A 78 11.44 -1.44 0.20
C ALA A 78 10.64 -2.75 0.27
N PRO A 79 9.55 -2.89 -0.51
CA PRO A 79 8.77 -4.14 -0.52
C PRO A 79 9.62 -5.40 -0.76
N ALA A 80 10.58 -5.34 -1.68
CA ALA A 80 11.46 -6.48 -1.96
C ALA A 80 12.28 -6.90 -0.73
N ALA A 81 12.74 -5.93 0.07
CA ALA A 81 13.49 -6.21 1.29
C ALA A 81 12.62 -6.89 2.35
N LEU A 82 11.38 -6.43 2.51
CA LEU A 82 10.43 -7.08 3.42
C LEU A 82 10.13 -8.51 2.99
N LEU A 83 9.94 -8.74 1.71
CA LEU A 83 9.71 -10.08 1.18
C LEU A 83 10.93 -10.98 1.33
N ALA A 84 12.12 -10.41 1.37
CA ALA A 84 13.36 -11.14 1.59
C ALA A 84 13.65 -11.44 3.07
N GLY A 85 12.84 -10.93 4.00
CA GLY A 85 12.96 -11.22 5.42
C GLY A 85 13.41 -10.06 6.31
N SER A 86 13.62 -8.88 5.74
CA SER A 86 14.05 -7.70 6.50
C SER A 86 12.92 -7.11 7.33
N GLY A 87 13.25 -6.19 8.23
CA GLY A 87 12.28 -5.37 8.96
C GLY A 87 11.94 -5.83 10.36
N GLY A 88 12.44 -6.99 10.78
CA GLY A 88 12.21 -7.50 12.13
C GLY A 88 10.93 -8.33 12.28
N ALA A 89 10.73 -8.87 13.46
CA ALA A 89 9.67 -9.86 13.72
C ALA A 89 8.27 -9.29 13.52
N GLU A 90 8.01 -8.07 13.97
CA GLU A 90 6.69 -7.46 13.85
C GLU A 90 6.30 -7.22 12.38
N ALA A 91 7.23 -6.69 11.58
CA ALA A 91 7.01 -6.49 10.16
C ALA A 91 6.83 -7.83 9.43
N GLN A 92 7.65 -8.83 9.76
CA GLN A 92 7.56 -10.14 9.13
C GLN A 92 6.28 -10.88 9.48
N ALA A 93 5.72 -10.68 10.67
CA ALA A 93 4.42 -11.23 11.03
C ALA A 93 3.32 -10.67 10.11
N LEU A 94 3.38 -9.40 9.78
CA LEU A 94 2.42 -8.78 8.85
C LEU A 94 2.62 -9.26 7.41
N VAL A 95 3.86 -9.42 6.97
CA VAL A 95 4.18 -9.91 5.63
C VAL A 95 3.75 -11.36 5.44
N ALA A 96 3.79 -12.16 6.50
CA ALA A 96 3.42 -13.57 6.45
C ALA A 96 1.96 -13.78 6.01
N VAL A 97 1.06 -12.86 6.35
CA VAL A 97 -0.37 -13.00 6.02
C VAL A 97 -0.62 -13.02 4.51
N PRO A 98 -0.26 -11.97 3.74
CA PRO A 98 -0.49 -12.02 2.29
C PRO A 98 0.32 -13.12 1.60
N ARG A 99 1.48 -13.48 2.13
CA ARG A 99 2.30 -14.56 1.60
C ARG A 99 1.59 -15.90 1.73
N ALA A 100 1.01 -16.18 2.89
CA ALA A 100 0.24 -17.40 3.12
C ALA A 100 -1.03 -17.44 2.27
N GLN A 101 -1.70 -16.31 2.10
CA GLN A 101 -2.89 -16.21 1.25
C GLN A 101 -2.55 -16.49 -0.21
N ALA A 102 -1.45 -15.93 -0.71
CA ALA A 102 -1.01 -16.17 -2.08
C ALA A 102 -0.68 -17.66 -2.31
N ALA A 103 0.00 -18.29 -1.37
CA ALA A 103 0.32 -19.72 -1.45
C ALA A 103 -0.93 -20.59 -1.43
N ALA A 104 -1.89 -20.25 -0.56
CA ALA A 104 -3.16 -20.98 -0.48
C ALA A 104 -3.96 -20.87 -1.78
N LEU A 105 -4.03 -19.67 -2.36
CA LEU A 105 -4.72 -19.46 -3.63
C LEU A 105 -4.03 -20.22 -4.77
N ALA A 106 -2.71 -20.22 -4.82
CA ALA A 106 -1.95 -20.96 -5.82
C ALA A 106 -2.20 -22.47 -5.72
N GLY A 107 -2.27 -22.99 -4.49
CA GLY A 107 -2.58 -24.41 -4.25
C GLY A 107 -3.98 -24.79 -4.71
N LEU A 108 -4.95 -23.90 -4.58
CA LEU A 108 -6.32 -24.16 -5.04
C LEU A 108 -6.41 -24.21 -6.57
N ALA A 109 -5.51 -23.54 -7.27
CA ALA A 109 -5.52 -23.47 -8.72
C ALA A 109 -4.87 -24.72 -9.40
N GLU A 110 -4.19 -25.56 -8.63
CA GLU A 110 -3.57 -26.80 -9.12
C GLU A 110 -4.60 -27.96 -9.31
#